data_14c56838adccfc8351bc56064efcb74c
#
_entry.id   14c56838adccfc8351bc56064efcb74c
#
_cell.length_a   1.000
_cell.length_b   1.000
_cell.length_c   1.000
_cell.angle_alpha   90.00
_cell.angle_beta   90.00
_cell.angle_gamma   90.00
#
_symmetry.space_group_name_H-M   'P 1'
#
loop_
_entity.id
_entity.type
_entity.pdbx_description
1 polymer ?
#
loop_
_entity_poly.entity_id
_entity_poly.type
_entity_poly.pdbx_seq_one_letter_code
_entity_poly.pdbx_strand_id
1 'polypeptide(L)'
;MTREVIIRKARKKDIPLIAELWKELMDFNKQYDGHWSRSENGHQSCADFINDHIADDASCILVAEADNHIVGYCLSDICKCDPQLLKVKEYGQISNLAVTKNYRRKGIGERLLRKTVNWFSKKGIYRVEVCVGISNKSARKFWTKVGFTPFVENMFLEI
;
A
#
# COMPACT_ATOMS: atom_id res chain seq x y z
N MET A 1 3.35 9.95 27.11
CA MET A 1 3.05 8.51 26.93
C MET A 1 3.03 8.20 25.44
N THR A 2 3.86 7.32 24.98
CA THR A 2 3.79 6.81 23.61
C THR A 2 2.54 5.94 23.50
N ARG A 3 1.55 6.41 22.75
CA ARG A 3 0.34 5.65 22.48
C ARG A 3 0.72 4.35 21.80
N GLU A 4 0.21 3.24 22.33
CA GLU A 4 0.48 1.92 21.75
C GLU A 4 -0.20 1.82 20.39
N VAL A 5 0.58 1.47 19.35
CA VAL A 5 0.08 1.24 18.00
C VAL A 5 0.08 -0.26 17.74
N ILE A 6 -1.06 -0.80 17.37
CA ILE A 6 -1.23 -2.23 17.04
C ILE A 6 -1.30 -2.37 15.51
N ILE A 7 -0.51 -3.29 14.94
CA ILE A 7 -0.64 -3.67 13.53
C ILE A 7 -1.39 -5.00 13.46
N ARG A 8 -2.51 -5.01 12.77
CA ARG A 8 -3.38 -6.19 12.61
C ARG A 8 -3.97 -6.30 11.20
N LYS A 9 -4.53 -7.46 10.87
CA LYS A 9 -5.35 -7.60 9.65
C LYS A 9 -6.56 -6.67 9.73
N ALA A 10 -6.92 -6.11 8.58
CA ALA A 10 -8.14 -5.33 8.43
C ALA A 10 -9.38 -6.23 8.63
N ARG A 11 -10.46 -5.63 9.10
CA ARG A 11 -11.79 -6.23 9.27
C ARG A 11 -12.78 -5.42 8.43
N LYS A 12 -13.93 -6.00 8.11
CA LYS A 12 -14.97 -5.31 7.32
C LYS A 12 -15.36 -3.94 7.91
N LYS A 13 -15.40 -3.82 9.23
CA LYS A 13 -15.68 -2.54 9.91
C LYS A 13 -14.63 -1.44 9.68
N ASP A 14 -13.41 -1.81 9.27
CA ASP A 14 -12.32 -0.86 9.02
C ASP A 14 -12.39 -0.25 7.61
N ILE A 15 -13.15 -0.87 6.70
CA ILE A 15 -13.21 -0.48 5.27
C ILE A 15 -13.50 1.00 5.06
N PRO A 16 -14.50 1.61 5.70
CA PRO A 16 -14.76 3.04 5.52
C PRO A 16 -13.58 3.92 5.91
N LEU A 17 -12.89 3.57 7.00
CA LEU A 17 -11.72 4.34 7.47
C LEU A 17 -10.50 4.16 6.55
N ILE A 18 -10.30 2.96 6.00
CA ILE A 18 -9.24 2.72 5.02
C ILE A 18 -9.52 3.51 3.74
N ALA A 19 -10.76 3.55 3.26
CA ALA A 19 -11.15 4.31 2.08
C ALA A 19 -10.95 5.83 2.27
N GLU A 20 -11.18 6.37 3.48
CA GLU A 20 -10.85 7.76 3.80
C GLU A 20 -9.33 8.01 3.74
N LEU A 21 -8.52 7.13 4.31
CA LEU A 21 -7.06 7.22 4.24
C LEU A 21 -6.53 7.09 2.80
N TRP A 22 -7.16 6.24 1.99
CA TRP A 22 -6.86 6.13 0.56
C TRP A 22 -7.18 7.45 -0.18
N LYS A 23 -8.31 8.06 0.11
CA LYS A 23 -8.68 9.37 -0.44
C LYS A 23 -7.63 10.45 -0.10
N GLU A 24 -7.20 10.52 1.16
CA GLU A 24 -6.13 11.42 1.58
C GLU A 24 -4.81 11.16 0.82
N LEU A 25 -4.47 9.89 0.61
CA LEU A 25 -3.28 9.49 -0.14
C LEU A 25 -3.36 9.92 -1.61
N MET A 26 -4.52 9.74 -2.27
CA MET A 26 -4.72 10.16 -3.65
C MET A 26 -4.68 11.68 -3.79
N ASP A 27 -5.34 12.40 -2.90
CA ASP A 27 -5.34 13.87 -2.89
C ASP A 27 -3.93 14.44 -2.62
N PHE A 28 -3.10 13.72 -1.86
CA PHE A 28 -1.69 14.06 -1.69
C PHE A 28 -0.87 13.77 -2.95
N ASN A 29 -1.08 12.63 -3.61
CA ASN A 29 -0.29 12.21 -4.75
C ASN A 29 -0.56 13.04 -6.01
N LYS A 30 -1.78 13.56 -6.19
CA LYS A 30 -2.10 14.39 -7.36
C LYS A 30 -1.26 15.65 -7.50
N GLN A 31 -0.60 16.11 -6.42
CA GLN A 31 0.32 17.24 -6.49
C GLN A 31 1.59 16.94 -7.30
N TYR A 32 1.95 15.67 -7.43
CA TYR A 32 3.12 15.23 -8.19
C TYR A 32 2.81 14.97 -9.66
N ASP A 33 1.59 14.46 -9.94
CA ASP A 33 1.10 14.22 -11.28
C ASP A 33 -0.44 14.17 -11.28
N GLY A 34 -1.08 14.99 -12.14
CA GLY A 34 -2.54 15.05 -12.26
C GLY A 34 -3.18 13.74 -12.70
N HIS A 35 -2.43 12.84 -13.34
CA HIS A 35 -2.88 11.48 -13.67
C HIS A 35 -3.30 10.67 -12.43
N TRP A 36 -2.73 10.96 -11.26
CA TRP A 36 -3.10 10.36 -9.98
C TRP A 36 -4.33 10.97 -9.31
N SER A 37 -5.08 11.80 -10.04
CA SER A 37 -6.34 12.34 -9.54
C SER A 37 -7.38 11.21 -9.43
N ARG A 38 -8.00 11.10 -8.26
CA ARG A 38 -9.10 10.13 -8.08
C ARG A 38 -10.34 10.56 -8.86
N SER A 39 -11.14 9.59 -9.33
CA SER A 39 -12.47 9.84 -9.87
C SER A 39 -13.45 10.30 -8.76
N GLU A 40 -14.59 10.86 -9.15
CA GLU A 40 -15.65 11.27 -8.21
C GLU A 40 -16.08 10.13 -7.29
N ASN A 41 -16.21 8.92 -7.83
CA ASN A 41 -16.62 7.71 -7.10
C ASN A 41 -15.42 6.89 -6.60
N GLY A 42 -14.19 7.38 -6.72
CA GLY A 42 -12.97 6.64 -6.37
C GLY A 42 -12.95 6.12 -4.92
N HIS A 43 -13.49 6.90 -4.00
CA HIS A 43 -13.63 6.50 -2.60
C HIS A 43 -14.52 5.26 -2.43
N GLN A 44 -15.68 5.22 -3.07
CA GLN A 44 -16.59 4.07 -3.03
C GLN A 44 -15.97 2.87 -3.74
N SER A 45 -15.37 3.07 -4.91
CA SER A 45 -14.69 2.00 -5.65
C SER A 45 -13.53 1.38 -4.86
N CYS A 46 -12.82 2.19 -4.07
CA CYS A 46 -11.79 1.68 -3.17
C CYS A 46 -12.39 0.82 -2.05
N ALA A 47 -13.49 1.25 -1.45
CA ALA A 47 -14.20 0.47 -0.43
C ALA A 47 -14.69 -0.87 -0.97
N ASP A 48 -15.27 -0.88 -2.16
CA ASP A 48 -15.75 -2.09 -2.85
C ASP A 48 -14.58 -3.04 -3.15
N PHE A 49 -13.48 -2.51 -3.71
CA PHE A 49 -12.25 -3.29 -3.94
C PHE A 49 -11.75 -3.95 -2.65
N ILE A 50 -11.66 -3.20 -1.56
CA ILE A 50 -11.20 -3.74 -0.26
C ILE A 50 -12.17 -4.83 0.23
N ASN A 51 -13.48 -4.61 0.10
CA ASN A 51 -14.48 -5.60 0.52
C ASN A 51 -14.33 -6.92 -0.23
N ASP A 52 -14.05 -6.87 -1.53
CA ASP A 52 -13.87 -8.06 -2.37
C ASP A 52 -12.57 -8.81 -2.05
N HIS A 53 -11.53 -8.11 -1.62
CA HIS A 53 -10.19 -8.67 -1.39
C HIS A 53 -9.88 -8.98 0.08
N ILE A 54 -10.67 -8.48 1.03
CA ILE A 54 -10.35 -8.59 2.48
C ILE A 54 -10.31 -10.04 2.98
N ALA A 55 -11.03 -10.95 2.32
CA ALA A 55 -11.06 -12.38 2.63
C ALA A 55 -10.25 -13.23 1.63
N ASP A 56 -9.65 -12.61 0.60
CA ASP A 56 -8.87 -13.31 -0.41
C ASP A 56 -7.50 -13.73 0.16
N ASP A 57 -7.14 -14.99 -0.03
CA ASP A 57 -5.85 -15.55 0.39
C ASP A 57 -4.65 -15.00 -0.40
N ALA A 58 -4.89 -14.43 -1.58
CA ALA A 58 -3.89 -13.75 -2.39
C ALA A 58 -3.71 -12.28 -2.01
N SER A 59 -4.50 -11.76 -1.08
CA SER A 59 -4.46 -10.36 -0.62
C SER A 59 -4.10 -10.26 0.87
N CYS A 60 -3.39 -9.21 1.23
CA CYS A 60 -3.10 -8.86 2.62
C CYS A 60 -3.37 -7.38 2.86
N ILE A 61 -4.40 -7.12 3.64
CA ILE A 61 -4.77 -5.77 4.03
C ILE A 61 -4.51 -5.62 5.54
N LEU A 62 -3.53 -4.79 5.88
CA LEU A 62 -3.14 -4.49 7.25
C LEU A 62 -3.55 -3.09 7.65
N VAL A 63 -3.89 -2.90 8.91
CA VAL A 63 -4.15 -1.60 9.52
C VAL A 63 -3.25 -1.37 10.72
N ALA A 64 -2.91 -0.11 10.93
CA ALA A 64 -2.32 0.38 12.16
C ALA A 64 -3.40 1.07 12.99
N GLU A 65 -3.65 0.55 14.17
CA GLU A 65 -4.66 1.06 15.10
C GLU A 65 -3.99 1.70 16.31
N ALA A 66 -4.40 2.90 16.65
CA ALA A 66 -3.98 3.63 17.85
C ALA A 66 -5.23 4.25 18.50
N ASP A 67 -5.42 4.05 19.80
CA ASP A 67 -6.58 4.57 20.56
C ASP A 67 -7.92 4.27 19.87
N ASN A 68 -8.11 3.04 19.37
CA ASN A 68 -9.29 2.58 18.60
C ASN A 68 -9.52 3.32 17.27
N HIS A 69 -8.53 4.04 16.75
CA HIS A 69 -8.59 4.72 15.45
C HIS A 69 -7.61 4.08 14.47
N ILE A 70 -8.03 3.94 13.22
CA ILE A 70 -7.12 3.52 12.15
C ILE A 70 -6.28 4.72 11.73
N VAL A 71 -4.96 4.60 11.94
CA VAL A 71 -4.00 5.67 11.68
C VAL A 71 -3.05 5.38 10.51
N GLY A 72 -3.19 4.21 9.92
CA GLY A 72 -2.44 3.81 8.73
C GLY A 72 -2.92 2.47 8.19
N TYR A 73 -2.57 2.17 6.96
CA TYR A 73 -2.87 0.89 6.32
C TYR A 73 -1.80 0.52 5.30
N CYS A 74 -1.78 -0.76 4.95
CA CYS A 74 -1.03 -1.31 3.82
C CYS A 74 -1.92 -2.27 3.05
N LEU A 75 -2.05 -2.06 1.75
CA LEU A 75 -2.79 -2.91 0.83
C LEU A 75 -1.79 -3.59 -0.11
N SER A 76 -1.85 -4.91 -0.17
CA SER A 76 -0.89 -5.71 -0.94
C SER A 76 -1.52 -7.00 -1.45
N ASP A 77 -1.06 -7.44 -2.62
CA ASP A 77 -1.60 -8.57 -3.36
C ASP A 77 -0.49 -9.43 -3.95
N ILE A 78 -0.76 -10.71 -4.15
CA ILE A 78 0.10 -11.61 -4.92
C ILE A 78 -0.34 -11.52 -6.39
N CYS A 79 0.57 -11.05 -7.24
CA CYS A 79 0.36 -10.93 -8.67
C CYS A 79 0.98 -12.13 -9.40
N LYS A 80 0.26 -12.63 -10.43
CA LYS A 80 0.74 -13.71 -11.28
C LYS A 80 1.36 -13.15 -12.56
N CYS A 81 2.49 -13.72 -12.96
CA CYS A 81 3.11 -13.48 -14.25
C CYS A 81 2.74 -14.61 -15.22
N ASP A 82 2.79 -14.33 -16.52
CA ASP A 82 2.65 -15.40 -17.51
C ASP A 82 3.86 -16.34 -17.43
N PRO A 83 3.64 -17.63 -17.05
CA PRO A 83 4.73 -18.58 -16.85
C PRO A 83 5.44 -18.97 -18.16
N GLN A 84 4.83 -18.66 -19.31
CA GLN A 84 5.45 -18.88 -20.63
C GLN A 84 6.44 -17.77 -21.00
N LEU A 85 6.23 -16.57 -20.44
CA LEU A 85 7.04 -15.40 -20.75
C LEU A 85 8.14 -15.11 -19.71
N LEU A 86 7.87 -15.38 -18.44
CA LEU A 86 8.76 -15.00 -17.33
C LEU A 86 9.11 -16.21 -16.45
N LYS A 87 10.36 -16.24 -15.98
CA LYS A 87 10.82 -17.22 -14.99
C LYS A 87 10.15 -17.03 -13.63
N VAL A 88 9.90 -15.76 -13.24
CA VAL A 88 9.17 -15.43 -12.02
C VAL A 88 7.69 -15.64 -12.28
N LYS A 89 7.08 -16.56 -11.56
CA LYS A 89 5.66 -16.90 -11.71
C LYS A 89 4.73 -15.98 -10.93
N GLU A 90 5.18 -15.55 -9.76
CA GLU A 90 4.41 -14.72 -8.84
C GLU A 90 5.33 -13.71 -8.16
N TYR A 91 4.78 -12.53 -7.87
CA TYR A 91 5.45 -11.51 -7.06
C TYR A 91 4.45 -10.81 -6.16
N GLY A 92 4.92 -10.21 -5.09
CA GLY A 92 4.10 -9.39 -4.21
C GLY A 92 4.06 -7.95 -4.71
N GLN A 93 2.86 -7.38 -4.79
CA GLN A 93 2.65 -5.97 -5.09
C GLN A 93 2.16 -5.25 -3.85
N ILE A 94 2.84 -4.19 -3.45
CA ILE A 94 2.30 -3.24 -2.48
C ILE A 94 1.62 -2.12 -3.26
N SER A 95 0.29 -2.12 -3.23
CA SER A 95 -0.52 -1.16 -3.96
C SER A 95 -0.59 0.19 -3.24
N ASN A 96 -0.75 0.16 -1.91
CA ASN A 96 -0.79 1.36 -1.09
C ASN A 96 -0.15 1.11 0.28
N LEU A 97 0.54 2.12 0.79
CA LEU A 97 0.96 2.23 2.18
C LEU A 97 0.84 3.69 2.61
N ALA A 98 -0.01 3.96 3.58
CA ALA A 98 -0.23 5.30 4.08
C ALA A 98 -0.32 5.33 5.62
N VAL A 99 0.13 6.45 6.18
CA VAL A 99 0.00 6.77 7.61
C VAL A 99 -0.48 8.21 7.72
N THR A 100 -1.47 8.47 8.56
CA THR A 100 -2.02 9.81 8.77
C THR A 100 -0.92 10.78 9.22
N LYS A 101 -1.06 12.05 8.88
CA LYS A 101 -0.04 13.09 9.09
C LYS A 101 0.50 13.11 10.53
N ASN A 102 -0.38 13.06 11.52
CA ASN A 102 -0.02 13.20 12.95
C ASN A 102 0.70 11.94 13.52
N TYR A 103 0.68 10.84 12.78
CA TYR A 103 1.31 9.57 13.16
C TYR A 103 2.53 9.20 12.32
N ARG A 104 2.89 10.05 11.34
CA ARG A 104 4.10 9.86 10.52
C ARG A 104 5.37 10.01 11.34
N ARG A 105 6.49 9.47 10.81
CA ARG A 105 7.83 9.53 11.41
C ARG A 105 7.96 8.84 12.78
N LYS A 106 7.02 7.95 13.11
CA LYS A 106 6.99 7.14 14.34
C LYS A 106 7.21 5.64 14.08
N GLY A 107 7.76 5.27 12.90
CA GLY A 107 8.06 3.88 12.54
C GLY A 107 6.85 3.04 12.13
N ILE A 108 5.63 3.60 12.06
CA ILE A 108 4.40 2.85 11.77
C ILE A 108 4.45 2.25 10.36
N GLY A 109 4.89 3.02 9.34
CA GLY A 109 5.04 2.53 7.98
C GLY A 109 6.02 1.35 7.88
N GLU A 110 7.14 1.40 8.58
CA GLU A 110 8.11 0.30 8.63
C GLU A 110 7.52 -0.95 9.31
N ARG A 111 6.71 -0.77 10.34
CA ARG A 111 6.02 -1.89 11.03
C ARG A 111 4.96 -2.54 10.15
N LEU A 112 4.16 -1.75 9.42
CA LEU A 112 3.21 -2.25 8.42
C LEU A 112 3.94 -3.04 7.35
N LEU A 113 4.98 -2.46 6.76
CA LEU A 113 5.80 -3.10 5.72
C LEU A 113 6.41 -4.43 6.20
N ARG A 114 7.01 -4.45 7.38
CA ARG A 114 7.60 -5.67 7.94
C ARG A 114 6.60 -6.82 8.09
N LYS A 115 5.37 -6.52 8.55
CA LYS A 115 4.31 -7.52 8.61
C LYS A 115 3.87 -7.99 7.23
N THR A 116 3.76 -7.08 6.27
CA THR A 116 3.43 -7.39 4.87
C THR A 116 4.49 -8.29 4.23
N VAL A 117 5.76 -7.94 4.37
CA VAL A 117 6.89 -8.75 3.84
C VAL A 117 6.92 -10.14 4.49
N ASN A 118 6.69 -10.23 5.80
CA ASN A 118 6.60 -11.52 6.48
C ASN A 118 5.44 -12.38 5.96
N TRP A 119 4.29 -11.76 5.65
CA TRP A 119 3.18 -12.48 5.04
C TRP A 119 3.53 -12.99 3.63
N PHE A 120 4.14 -12.17 2.77
CA PHE A 120 4.63 -12.61 1.46
C PHE A 120 5.62 -13.78 1.58
N SER A 121 6.57 -13.69 2.49
CA SER A 121 7.55 -14.76 2.74
C SER A 121 6.88 -16.08 3.14
N LYS A 122 5.87 -16.04 4.00
CA LYS A 122 5.09 -17.24 4.38
C LYS A 122 4.27 -17.84 3.22
N LYS A 123 3.95 -17.03 2.21
CA LYS A 123 3.30 -17.48 0.97
C LYS A 123 4.30 -17.95 -0.10
N GLY A 124 5.60 -17.96 0.21
CA GLY A 124 6.66 -18.36 -0.74
C GLY A 124 6.99 -17.28 -1.77
N ILE A 125 6.58 -16.03 -1.54
CA ILE A 125 6.87 -14.90 -2.41
C ILE A 125 8.19 -14.26 -1.97
N TYR A 126 9.16 -14.20 -2.87
CA TYR A 126 10.50 -13.69 -2.59
C TYR A 126 10.83 -12.36 -3.29
N ARG A 127 9.94 -11.90 -4.16
CA ARG A 127 10.05 -10.61 -4.84
C ARG A 127 8.83 -9.76 -4.49
N VAL A 128 9.08 -8.55 -3.97
CA VAL A 128 8.03 -7.58 -3.64
C VAL A 128 8.31 -6.29 -4.39
N GLU A 129 7.29 -5.75 -5.04
CA GLU A 129 7.36 -4.54 -5.86
C GLU A 129 6.42 -3.46 -5.32
N VAL A 130 6.77 -2.20 -5.59
CA VAL A 130 5.95 -1.03 -5.30
C VAL A 130 6.15 0.02 -6.39
N CYS A 131 5.07 0.65 -6.82
CA CYS A 131 5.14 1.80 -7.73
C CYS A 131 5.29 3.09 -6.91
N VAL A 132 6.30 3.88 -7.26
CA VAL A 132 6.59 5.14 -6.56
C VAL A 132 6.74 6.25 -7.59
N GLY A 133 5.96 7.32 -7.45
CA GLY A 133 6.08 8.48 -8.32
C GLY A 133 7.50 9.07 -8.28
N ILE A 134 8.10 9.29 -9.45
CA ILE A 134 9.49 9.75 -9.57
C ILE A 134 9.71 11.10 -8.84
N SER A 135 8.71 11.97 -8.84
CA SER A 135 8.74 13.29 -8.18
C SER A 135 8.46 13.22 -6.68
N ASN A 136 7.96 12.09 -6.16
CA ASN A 136 7.67 11.92 -4.74
C ASN A 136 8.95 11.53 -3.96
N LYS A 137 9.79 12.54 -3.72
CA LYS A 137 11.08 12.35 -3.03
C LYS A 137 10.94 11.74 -1.64
N SER A 138 9.87 12.07 -0.92
CA SER A 138 9.63 11.54 0.44
C SER A 138 9.34 10.04 0.42
N ALA A 139 8.48 9.57 -0.48
CA ALA A 139 8.19 8.16 -0.65
C ALA A 139 9.43 7.39 -1.14
N ARG A 140 10.15 7.92 -2.13
CA ARG A 140 11.40 7.31 -2.63
C ARG A 140 12.43 7.14 -1.50
N LYS A 141 12.62 8.17 -0.66
CA LYS A 141 13.51 8.09 0.50
C LYS A 141 13.09 7.00 1.49
N PHE A 142 11.79 6.88 1.75
CA PHE A 142 11.26 5.82 2.62
C PHE A 142 11.54 4.42 2.04
N TRP A 143 11.16 4.18 0.79
CA TRP A 143 11.32 2.87 0.15
C TRP A 143 12.78 2.46 0.02
N THR A 144 13.68 3.39 -0.35
CA THR A 144 15.13 3.12 -0.38
C THR A 144 15.67 2.79 1.00
N LYS A 145 15.27 3.54 2.06
CA LYS A 145 15.69 3.28 3.44
C LYS A 145 15.31 1.86 3.90
N VAL A 146 14.15 1.36 3.49
CA VAL A 146 13.67 0.03 3.87
C VAL A 146 14.13 -1.09 2.92
N GLY A 147 15.01 -0.80 1.98
CA GLY A 147 15.73 -1.78 1.16
C GLY A 147 15.22 -1.98 -0.25
N PHE A 148 14.24 -1.19 -0.72
CA PHE A 148 13.81 -1.24 -2.13
C PHE A 148 14.78 -0.52 -3.03
N THR A 149 15.02 -1.09 -4.21
CA THR A 149 15.86 -0.51 -5.27
C THR A 149 15.03 -0.26 -6.53
N PRO A 150 15.22 0.87 -7.22
CA PRO A 150 14.57 1.11 -8.51
C PRO A 150 15.00 0.07 -9.54
N PHE A 151 14.06 -0.42 -10.37
CA PHE A 151 14.38 -1.40 -11.41
C PHE A 151 13.68 -1.14 -12.76
N VAL A 152 12.59 -0.36 -12.77
CA VAL A 152 11.87 0.01 -13.99
C VAL A 152 11.41 1.45 -13.90
N GLU A 153 11.34 2.11 -15.05
CA GLU A 153 10.80 3.45 -15.21
C GLU A 153 9.69 3.43 -16.27
N ASN A 154 8.51 3.91 -15.91
CA ASN A 154 7.40 4.09 -16.83
C ASN A 154 7.47 5.50 -17.44
N MET A 155 7.36 5.57 -18.74
CA MET A 155 7.31 6.82 -19.52
C MET A 155 5.94 6.95 -20.17
N PHE A 156 5.46 8.17 -20.37
CA PHE A 156 4.21 8.43 -21.05
C PHE A 156 4.37 9.48 -22.14
N LEU A 157 3.46 9.49 -23.09
CA LEU A 157 3.30 10.50 -24.13
C LEU A 157 1.83 10.89 -24.21
N GLU A 158 1.54 12.18 -24.09
CA GLU A 158 0.20 12.71 -24.38
C GLU A 158 0.07 12.98 -25.88
N ILE A 159 -1.05 12.56 -26.50
CA ILE A 159 -1.35 12.68 -27.93
C ILE A 159 -2.67 13.40 -28.16
#